data_aaec138f643ccfe41de37ea27cb2f638
#
_entry.id   aaec138f643ccfe41de37ea27cb2f638
#
_cell.length_a   1.000
_cell.length_b   1.000
_cell.length_c   1.000
_cell.angle_alpha   90.00
_cell.angle_beta   90.00
_cell.angle_gamma   90.00
#
_symmetry.space_group_name_H-M   'P 1'
#
loop_
_entity.id
_entity.type
_entity.pdbx_description
1 polymer ?
#
loop_
_entity_poly.entity_id
_entity_poly.type
_entity_poly.pdbx_seq_one_letter_code
_entity_poly.pdbx_strand_id
1 'polypeptide(L)'
;IRVNLNGSMEPEVWTPASVAGLKQLATYAKDKNINIIVENHGGPSSNAQMLAEVMDKVGMENCGTLPDFGNFCIKREEGDYYSSKCLEEYDRYKGTKELMPYAKGVSAKSYSFDEAGNETRVDYPRIMEIVLDAGYEGFVGVEYEGSELSEEEGILATKKLLERVLE
;
A
#
# COMPACT_ATOMS: atom_id res chain seq x y z
N ILE A 1 -5.94 12.53 1.39
CA ILE A 1 -4.63 12.88 0.76
C ILE A 1 -3.61 11.82 1.11
N ARG A 2 -2.99 11.20 0.08
CA ARG A 2 -1.90 10.23 0.26
C ARG A 2 -0.58 10.95 0.56
N VAL A 3 0.19 10.39 1.48
CA VAL A 3 1.56 10.79 1.80
C VAL A 3 2.48 9.57 1.82
N ASN A 4 3.72 9.74 1.38
CA ASN A 4 4.77 8.74 1.49
C ASN A 4 5.73 9.14 2.61
N LEU A 5 6.08 8.18 3.46
CA LEU A 5 7.01 8.40 4.58
C LEU A 5 8.44 8.05 4.15
N ASN A 6 9.18 9.07 3.75
CA ASN A 6 10.59 8.96 3.43
C ASN A 6 11.45 9.37 4.62
N GLY A 7 12.76 9.13 4.54
CA GLY A 7 13.72 9.59 5.55
C GLY A 7 14.73 8.50 5.93
N SER A 8 15.07 8.43 7.22
CA SER A 8 16.04 7.45 7.72
C SER A 8 15.56 6.02 7.52
N MET A 9 16.49 5.10 7.28
CA MET A 9 16.20 3.66 7.28
C MET A 9 16.23 3.06 8.71
N GLU A 10 16.74 3.82 9.69
CA GLU A 10 16.85 3.39 11.09
C GLU A 10 15.50 3.51 11.79
N PRO A 11 14.92 2.41 12.30
CA PRO A 11 13.59 2.39 12.91
C PRO A 11 13.40 3.38 14.05
N GLU A 12 14.42 3.54 14.89
CA GLU A 12 14.44 4.45 16.04
C GLU A 12 14.43 5.92 15.65
N VAL A 13 14.78 6.26 14.41
CA VAL A 13 14.70 7.61 13.85
C VAL A 13 13.42 7.78 13.04
N TRP A 14 13.11 6.80 12.18
CA TRP A 14 11.98 6.87 11.25
C TRP A 14 10.62 6.88 11.97
N THR A 15 10.43 5.97 12.93
CA THR A 15 9.14 5.84 13.62
C THR A 15 8.73 7.12 14.35
N PRO A 16 9.54 7.71 15.25
CA PRO A 16 9.13 8.91 15.96
C PRO A 16 8.96 10.12 15.04
N ALA A 17 9.77 10.27 13.99
CA ALA A 17 9.65 11.34 13.01
C ALA A 17 8.33 11.21 12.22
N SER A 18 8.00 10.00 11.76
CA SER A 18 6.75 9.71 11.06
C SER A 18 5.52 10.00 11.92
N VAL A 19 5.52 9.55 13.18
CA VAL A 19 4.43 9.83 14.14
C VAL A 19 4.25 11.33 14.36
N ALA A 20 5.33 12.07 14.57
CA ALA A 20 5.28 13.52 14.80
C ALA A 20 4.72 14.27 13.56
N GLY A 21 5.23 13.94 12.38
CA GLY A 21 4.77 14.55 11.13
C GLY A 21 3.31 14.25 10.82
N LEU A 22 2.90 12.99 10.96
CA LEU A 22 1.51 12.59 10.71
C LEU A 22 0.54 13.21 11.69
N LYS A 23 0.88 13.32 12.97
CA LYS A 23 0.05 14.02 13.99
C LYS A 23 -0.17 15.48 13.61
N GLN A 24 0.88 16.20 13.20
CA GLN A 24 0.75 17.59 12.77
C GLN A 24 -0.16 17.72 11.54
N LEU A 25 0.08 16.88 10.52
CA LEU A 25 -0.67 16.92 9.28
C LEU A 25 -2.13 16.52 9.47
N ALA A 26 -2.39 15.44 10.23
CA ALA A 26 -3.75 14.98 10.53
C ALA A 26 -4.51 15.99 11.39
N THR A 27 -3.85 16.66 12.35
CA THR A 27 -4.46 17.74 13.11
C THR A 27 -4.91 18.88 12.20
N TYR A 28 -4.04 19.32 11.28
CA TYR A 28 -4.39 20.37 10.31
C TYR A 28 -5.52 19.96 9.36
N ALA A 29 -5.54 18.69 8.95
CA ALA A 29 -6.50 18.15 8.00
C ALA A 29 -7.89 17.89 8.62
N LYS A 30 -7.96 17.67 9.93
CA LYS A 30 -9.19 17.30 10.66
C LYS A 30 -10.32 18.31 10.44
N ASP A 31 -10.04 19.59 10.63
CA ASP A 31 -11.04 20.66 10.49
C ASP A 31 -11.47 20.89 9.03
N LYS A 32 -10.81 20.25 8.09
CA LYS A 32 -11.09 20.30 6.65
C LYS A 32 -11.80 19.05 6.15
N ASN A 33 -12.13 18.13 7.04
CA ASN A 33 -12.73 16.84 6.73
C ASN A 33 -11.89 16.03 5.71
N ILE A 34 -10.56 16.05 5.87
CA ILE A 34 -9.62 15.35 5.00
C ILE A 34 -8.92 14.24 5.78
N ASN A 35 -8.92 13.04 5.23
CA ASN A 35 -8.12 11.94 5.71
C ASN A 35 -6.68 12.04 5.18
N ILE A 36 -5.71 11.76 6.04
CA ILE A 36 -4.31 11.54 5.69
C ILE A 36 -4.08 10.05 5.62
N ILE A 37 -3.65 9.55 4.46
CA ILE A 37 -3.41 8.12 4.25
C ILE A 37 -1.96 7.89 3.85
N VAL A 38 -1.36 6.86 4.43
CA VAL A 38 0.02 6.47 4.16
C VAL A 38 0.04 5.19 3.35
N GLU A 39 0.71 5.24 2.21
CA GLU A 39 0.98 4.07 1.40
C GLU A 39 2.26 3.37 1.87
N ASN A 40 2.25 2.03 1.89
CA ASN A 40 3.49 1.26 1.91
C ASN A 40 4.20 1.45 0.56
N HIS A 41 5.29 2.23 0.55
CA HIS A 41 5.93 2.70 -0.69
C HIS A 41 7.46 2.64 -0.63
N GLY A 42 7.99 1.48 -0.28
CA GLY A 42 9.43 1.26 -0.17
C GLY A 42 10.01 1.60 1.21
N GLY A 43 11.16 1.00 1.49
CA GLY A 43 11.88 1.22 2.75
C GLY A 43 11.08 0.83 4.00
N PRO A 44 11.23 1.58 5.10
CA PRO A 44 10.54 1.27 6.35
C PRO A 44 9.02 1.23 6.24
N SER A 45 8.40 2.02 5.34
CA SER A 45 6.95 1.99 5.13
C SER A 45 6.45 0.68 4.49
N SER A 46 7.32 -0.07 3.82
CA SER A 46 7.03 -1.41 3.29
C SER A 46 7.13 -2.52 4.35
N ASN A 47 7.68 -2.24 5.52
CA ASN A 47 7.54 -3.09 6.69
C ASN A 47 6.18 -2.78 7.35
N ALA A 48 5.18 -3.60 7.05
CA ALA A 48 3.81 -3.35 7.48
C ALA A 48 3.65 -3.30 8.99
N GLN A 49 4.40 -4.11 9.73
CA GLN A 49 4.40 -4.08 11.20
C GLN A 49 4.87 -2.71 11.73
N MET A 50 5.92 -2.15 11.15
CA MET A 50 6.41 -0.82 11.54
C MET A 50 5.41 0.28 11.18
N LEU A 51 4.79 0.19 10.00
CA LEU A 51 3.79 1.17 9.59
C LEU A 51 2.54 1.08 10.46
N ALA A 52 2.07 -0.11 10.81
CA ALA A 52 0.97 -0.32 11.76
C ALA A 52 1.29 0.29 13.15
N GLU A 53 2.52 0.09 13.65
CA GLU A 53 2.97 0.71 14.90
C GLU A 53 2.95 2.25 14.85
N VAL A 54 3.28 2.83 13.69
CA VAL A 54 3.15 4.29 13.49
C VAL A 54 1.68 4.71 13.57
N MET A 55 0.75 3.96 12.93
CA MET A 55 -0.68 4.27 13.00
C MET A 55 -1.22 4.20 14.42
N ASP A 56 -0.86 3.16 15.19
CA ASP A 56 -1.24 3.04 16.60
C ASP A 56 -0.76 4.25 17.43
N LYS A 57 0.50 4.65 17.24
CA LYS A 57 1.09 5.80 17.96
C LYS A 57 0.50 7.14 17.52
N VAL A 58 0.09 7.28 16.26
CA VAL A 58 -0.63 8.47 15.78
C VAL A 58 -2.01 8.55 16.44
N GLY A 59 -2.77 7.47 16.45
CA GLY A 59 -4.04 7.32 17.17
C GLY A 59 -5.10 8.33 16.76
N MET A 60 -5.13 8.79 15.50
CA MET A 60 -6.08 9.80 15.00
C MET A 60 -7.00 9.17 13.96
N GLU A 61 -8.30 9.33 14.13
CA GLU A 61 -9.32 8.74 13.26
C GLU A 61 -9.18 9.17 11.79
N ASN A 62 -8.74 10.39 11.52
CA ASN A 62 -8.50 10.88 10.16
C ASN A 62 -7.07 10.60 9.64
N CYS A 63 -6.33 9.69 10.28
CA CYS A 63 -5.05 9.17 9.79
C CYS A 63 -5.15 7.66 9.63
N GLY A 64 -4.69 7.13 8.50
CA GLY A 64 -4.75 5.70 8.23
C GLY A 64 -3.81 5.26 7.13
N THR A 65 -4.00 4.06 6.61
CA THR A 65 -3.17 3.47 5.57
C THR A 65 -3.88 3.45 4.22
N LEU A 66 -3.07 3.32 3.17
CA LEU A 66 -3.44 2.91 1.82
C LEU A 66 -2.61 1.67 1.49
N PRO A 67 -3.05 0.45 1.89
CA PRO A 67 -2.35 -0.77 1.55
C PRO A 67 -2.25 -0.93 0.03
N ASP A 68 -1.02 -0.97 -0.47
CA ASP A 68 -0.70 -1.26 -1.87
C ASP A 68 -0.24 -2.70 -2.02
N PHE A 69 -0.77 -3.42 -3.02
CA PHE A 69 -0.54 -4.86 -3.19
C PHE A 69 0.87 -5.22 -3.66
N GLY A 70 1.63 -4.26 -4.18
CA GLY A 70 2.94 -4.48 -4.78
C GLY A 70 4.12 -3.93 -4.00
N ASN A 71 3.93 -2.90 -3.19
CA ASN A 71 4.99 -2.10 -2.58
C ASN A 71 5.52 -2.67 -1.27
N PHE A 72 6.05 -3.90 -1.27
CA PHE A 72 6.56 -4.55 -0.06
C PHE A 72 8.09 -4.69 -0.01
N CYS A 73 8.83 -4.00 -0.87
CA CYS A 73 10.28 -4.02 -0.84
C CYS A 73 10.83 -3.08 0.24
N ILE A 74 11.46 -3.66 1.27
CA ILE A 74 12.08 -2.93 2.39
C ILE A 74 13.45 -2.39 2.00
N LYS A 75 14.28 -3.23 1.32
CA LYS A 75 15.65 -2.89 0.98
C LYS A 75 15.94 -3.23 -0.47
N ARG A 76 16.57 -2.28 -1.18
CA ARG A 76 17.02 -2.43 -2.56
C ARG A 76 18.53 -2.40 -2.67
N GLU A 77 19.07 -2.90 -3.78
CA GLU A 77 20.47 -2.67 -4.18
C GLU A 77 20.74 -1.17 -4.35
N GLU A 78 22.01 -0.77 -4.18
CA GLU A 78 22.41 0.60 -4.52
C GLU A 78 22.19 0.87 -6.02
N GLY A 79 21.63 2.03 -6.32
CA GLY A 79 21.36 2.43 -7.70
C GLY A 79 20.05 3.22 -7.83
N ASP A 80 19.48 3.21 -9.02
CA ASP A 80 18.18 3.85 -9.26
C ASP A 80 17.06 3.12 -8.50
N TYR A 81 16.27 3.89 -7.76
CA TYR A 81 15.26 3.36 -6.86
C TYR A 81 14.23 2.46 -7.57
N TYR A 82 13.86 2.80 -8.80
CA TYR A 82 12.81 2.09 -9.52
C TYR A 82 13.30 0.84 -10.25
N SER A 83 14.58 0.82 -10.67
CA SER A 83 15.19 -0.27 -11.44
C SER A 83 16.03 -1.23 -10.62
N SER A 84 16.45 -0.85 -9.39
CA SER A 84 17.27 -1.71 -8.55
C SER A 84 16.50 -2.90 -7.97
N LYS A 85 17.21 -4.03 -7.90
CA LYS A 85 16.64 -5.29 -7.39
C LYS A 85 16.26 -5.15 -5.92
N CYS A 86 15.12 -5.71 -5.56
CA CYS A 86 14.73 -5.86 -4.16
C CYS A 86 15.57 -6.95 -3.50
N LEU A 87 16.23 -6.61 -2.40
CA LEU A 87 17.05 -7.52 -1.58
C LEU A 87 16.28 -8.09 -0.39
N GLU A 88 15.34 -7.33 0.14
CA GLU A 88 14.52 -7.73 1.29
C GLU A 88 13.07 -7.30 1.04
N GLU A 89 12.17 -8.27 0.99
CA GLU A 89 10.76 -8.07 0.76
C GLU A 89 9.95 -8.54 1.97
N TYR A 90 8.97 -7.74 2.39
CA TYR A 90 7.98 -8.15 3.38
C TYR A 90 6.92 -9.05 2.72
N ASP A 91 6.40 -10.03 3.44
CA ASP A 91 5.30 -10.85 2.93
C ASP A 91 4.06 -9.98 2.69
N ARG A 92 3.65 -9.85 1.42
CA ARG A 92 2.56 -8.94 1.00
C ARG A 92 1.20 -9.30 1.59
N TYR A 93 0.91 -10.58 1.76
CA TYR A 93 -0.38 -11.02 2.30
C TYR A 93 -0.45 -10.77 3.80
N LYS A 94 0.63 -11.08 4.51
CA LYS A 94 0.79 -10.72 5.92
C LYS A 94 0.74 -9.20 6.09
N GLY A 95 1.47 -8.47 5.28
CA GLY A 95 1.54 -7.01 5.34
C GLY A 95 0.21 -6.33 5.05
N THR A 96 -0.50 -6.77 4.01
CA THR A 96 -1.86 -6.28 3.74
C THR A 96 -2.76 -6.52 4.95
N LYS A 97 -2.75 -7.74 5.53
CA LYS A 97 -3.55 -8.07 6.71
C LYS A 97 -3.24 -7.16 7.91
N GLU A 98 -1.98 -6.82 8.13
CA GLU A 98 -1.55 -5.93 9.23
C GLU A 98 -1.95 -4.47 9.01
N LEU A 99 -2.03 -4.02 7.75
CA LEU A 99 -2.38 -2.64 7.40
C LEU A 99 -3.89 -2.41 7.30
N MET A 100 -4.68 -3.43 6.98
CA MET A 100 -6.13 -3.32 6.79
C MET A 100 -6.89 -2.71 7.97
N PRO A 101 -6.56 -2.94 9.26
CA PRO A 101 -7.25 -2.30 10.38
C PRO A 101 -7.22 -0.76 10.35
N TYR A 102 -6.26 -0.18 9.65
CA TYR A 102 -6.08 1.28 9.52
C TYR A 102 -6.47 1.79 8.14
N ALA A 103 -6.90 0.93 7.22
CA ALA A 103 -7.11 1.27 5.82
C ALA A 103 -8.25 2.28 5.62
N LYS A 104 -7.97 3.30 4.83
CA LYS A 104 -8.94 4.30 4.34
C LYS A 104 -8.99 4.37 2.81
N GLY A 105 -8.23 3.56 2.16
CA GLY A 105 -8.15 3.28 0.75
C GLY A 105 -7.34 2.01 0.55
N VAL A 106 -7.43 1.39 -0.61
CA VAL A 106 -6.62 0.23 -1.02
C VAL A 106 -6.12 0.50 -2.44
N SER A 107 -4.85 0.20 -2.71
CA SER A 107 -4.26 0.25 -4.05
C SER A 107 -4.07 -1.16 -4.60
N ALA A 108 -4.86 -1.50 -5.59
CA ALA A 108 -4.77 -2.76 -6.32
C ALA A 108 -3.71 -2.67 -7.41
N LYS A 109 -2.43 -2.72 -6.99
CA LYS A 109 -1.29 -2.72 -7.92
C LYS A 109 -1.21 -4.01 -8.72
N SER A 110 -0.97 -3.88 -10.01
CA SER A 110 -0.81 -4.98 -10.95
C SER A 110 0.34 -4.72 -11.92
N TYR A 111 0.87 -5.80 -12.51
CA TYR A 111 2.05 -5.74 -13.40
C TYR A 111 1.84 -6.51 -14.68
N SER A 112 1.53 -7.80 -14.61
CA SER A 112 1.47 -8.71 -15.75
C SER A 112 0.27 -9.63 -15.64
N PHE A 113 -0.31 -9.99 -16.79
CA PHE A 113 -1.49 -10.84 -16.85
C PHE A 113 -1.23 -12.07 -17.72
N ASP A 114 -1.75 -13.23 -17.32
CA ASP A 114 -1.80 -14.43 -18.15
C ASP A 114 -2.93 -14.34 -19.21
N GLU A 115 -3.00 -15.37 -20.09
CA GLU A 115 -4.03 -15.44 -21.13
C GLU A 115 -5.46 -15.50 -20.59
N ALA A 116 -5.65 -15.93 -19.34
CA ALA A 116 -6.94 -15.97 -18.67
C ALA A 116 -7.27 -14.64 -17.94
N GLY A 117 -6.34 -13.67 -17.97
CA GLY A 117 -6.50 -12.37 -17.34
C GLY A 117 -6.25 -12.42 -15.84
N ASN A 118 -5.50 -13.38 -15.32
CA ASN A 118 -5.06 -13.37 -13.93
C ASN A 118 -3.74 -12.61 -13.80
N GLU A 119 -3.59 -11.82 -12.75
CA GLU A 119 -2.32 -11.20 -12.42
C GLU A 119 -1.31 -12.27 -12.01
N THR A 120 -0.05 -12.18 -12.49
CA THR A 120 0.93 -13.26 -12.35
C THR A 120 1.90 -13.10 -11.20
N ARG A 121 1.99 -11.91 -10.58
CA ARG A 121 2.89 -11.61 -9.46
C ARG A 121 2.15 -11.52 -8.12
N VAL A 122 0.86 -11.19 -8.16
CA VAL A 122 0.00 -11.04 -6.99
C VAL A 122 -1.20 -11.99 -7.13
N ASP A 123 -1.40 -12.86 -6.17
CA ASP A 123 -2.60 -13.69 -6.08
C ASP A 123 -3.79 -12.80 -5.65
N TYR A 124 -4.52 -12.29 -6.63
CA TYR A 124 -5.64 -11.37 -6.42
C TYR A 124 -6.80 -11.97 -5.63
N PRO A 125 -7.24 -13.23 -5.88
CA PRO A 125 -8.22 -13.88 -5.03
C PRO A 125 -7.81 -13.86 -3.55
N ARG A 126 -6.59 -14.29 -3.25
CA ARG A 126 -6.07 -14.35 -1.88
C ARG A 126 -5.95 -12.99 -1.21
N ILE A 127 -5.47 -11.98 -1.93
CA ILE A 127 -5.27 -10.65 -1.33
C ILE A 127 -6.60 -9.92 -1.13
N MET A 128 -7.55 -10.10 -2.06
CA MET A 128 -8.90 -9.56 -1.92
C MET A 128 -9.70 -10.24 -0.81
N GLU A 129 -9.52 -11.54 -0.58
CA GLU A 129 -10.08 -12.22 0.59
C GLU A 129 -9.62 -11.54 1.91
N ILE A 130 -8.33 -11.19 2.01
CA ILE A 130 -7.80 -10.46 3.18
C ILE A 130 -8.47 -9.08 3.34
N VAL A 131 -8.69 -8.36 2.24
CA VAL A 131 -9.35 -7.05 2.25
C VAL A 131 -10.80 -7.17 2.72
N LEU A 132 -11.53 -8.15 2.18
CA LEU A 132 -12.94 -8.41 2.53
C LEU A 132 -13.11 -8.93 3.96
N ASP A 133 -12.25 -9.85 4.40
CA ASP A 133 -12.25 -10.38 5.77
C ASP A 133 -12.00 -9.30 6.83
N ALA A 134 -11.30 -8.23 6.46
CA ALA A 134 -11.13 -7.07 7.32
C ALA A 134 -12.38 -6.18 7.45
N GLY A 135 -13.47 -6.51 6.75
CA GLY A 135 -14.70 -5.72 6.71
C GLY A 135 -14.56 -4.39 5.96
N TYR A 136 -13.64 -4.31 5.00
CA TYR A 136 -13.41 -3.08 4.25
C TYR A 136 -14.51 -2.86 3.21
N GLU A 137 -15.16 -1.68 3.26
CA GLU A 137 -16.24 -1.26 2.36
C GLU A 137 -15.88 0.00 1.53
N GLY A 138 -14.59 0.39 1.55
CA GLY A 138 -14.12 1.59 0.86
C GLY A 138 -13.74 1.34 -0.60
N PHE A 139 -13.10 2.32 -1.21
CA PHE A 139 -12.64 2.24 -2.60
C PHE A 139 -11.36 1.41 -2.73
N VAL A 140 -11.31 0.56 -3.75
CA VAL A 140 -10.12 -0.13 -4.21
C VAL A 140 -9.68 0.55 -5.51
N GLY A 141 -8.58 1.30 -5.43
CA GLY A 141 -8.03 2.02 -6.58
C GLY A 141 -7.21 1.09 -7.46
N VAL A 142 -7.38 1.19 -8.77
CA VAL A 142 -6.56 0.44 -9.74
C VAL A 142 -5.25 1.16 -9.98
N GLU A 143 -4.13 0.43 -9.93
CA GLU A 143 -2.81 0.94 -10.27
C GLU A 143 -2.05 -0.10 -11.10
N TYR A 144 -1.82 0.20 -12.39
CA TYR A 144 -1.04 -0.65 -13.28
C TYR A 144 0.38 -0.12 -13.45
N GLU A 145 1.38 -0.92 -13.12
CA GLU A 145 2.81 -0.63 -13.29
C GLU A 145 3.52 -1.68 -14.17
N GLY A 146 2.77 -2.35 -15.03
CA GLY A 146 3.33 -3.29 -15.99
C GLY A 146 3.93 -2.60 -17.22
N SER A 147 4.66 -3.37 -18.03
CA SER A 147 5.27 -2.90 -19.26
C SER A 147 4.80 -3.67 -20.52
N GLU A 148 3.91 -4.65 -20.34
CA GLU A 148 3.45 -5.54 -21.43
C GLU A 148 2.20 -5.00 -22.13
N LEU A 149 1.38 -4.23 -21.41
CA LEU A 149 0.19 -3.58 -21.94
C LEU A 149 0.38 -2.06 -21.92
N SER A 150 -0.43 -1.35 -22.68
CA SER A 150 -0.57 0.10 -22.48
C SER A 150 -1.16 0.41 -21.12
N GLU A 151 -1.00 1.63 -20.62
CA GLU A 151 -1.56 2.07 -19.35
C GLU A 151 -3.08 1.86 -19.30
N GLU A 152 -3.80 2.22 -20.37
CA GLU A 152 -5.25 2.04 -20.47
C GLU A 152 -5.65 0.56 -20.45
N GLU A 153 -4.98 -0.29 -21.23
CA GLU A 153 -5.26 -1.73 -21.26
C GLU A 153 -4.98 -2.38 -19.91
N GLY A 154 -3.86 -2.03 -19.25
CA GLY A 154 -3.52 -2.54 -17.93
C GLY A 154 -4.50 -2.12 -16.84
N ILE A 155 -4.96 -0.88 -16.86
CA ILE A 155 -6.01 -0.39 -15.96
C ILE A 155 -7.32 -1.18 -16.17
N LEU A 156 -7.72 -1.37 -17.41
CA LEU A 156 -8.94 -2.13 -17.73
C LEU A 156 -8.82 -3.61 -17.37
N ALA A 157 -7.64 -4.22 -17.57
CA ALA A 157 -7.37 -5.60 -17.18
C ALA A 157 -7.45 -5.78 -15.65
N THR A 158 -6.84 -4.87 -14.89
CA THR A 158 -6.90 -4.88 -13.43
C THR A 158 -8.32 -4.70 -12.91
N LYS A 159 -9.06 -3.74 -13.48
CA LYS A 159 -10.48 -3.53 -13.14
C LYS A 159 -11.30 -4.79 -13.38
N LYS A 160 -11.16 -5.42 -14.56
CA LYS A 160 -11.88 -6.65 -14.91
C LYS A 160 -11.53 -7.81 -13.99
N LEU A 161 -10.26 -7.92 -13.58
CA LEU A 161 -9.82 -8.93 -12.62
C LEU A 161 -10.47 -8.71 -11.25
N LEU A 162 -10.49 -7.47 -10.74
CA LEU A 162 -11.15 -7.13 -9.48
C LEU A 162 -12.65 -7.45 -9.51
N GLU A 163 -13.35 -7.09 -10.58
CA GLU A 163 -14.78 -7.38 -10.75
C GLU A 163 -15.03 -8.89 -10.69
N ARG A 164 -14.21 -9.71 -11.37
CA ARG A 164 -14.32 -11.17 -11.37
C ARG A 164 -14.03 -11.81 -10.00
N VAL A 165 -13.09 -11.26 -9.24
CA VAL A 165 -12.73 -11.79 -7.92
C VAL A 165 -13.77 -11.42 -6.85
N LEU A 166 -14.58 -10.39 -7.09
CA LEU A 166 -15.64 -9.93 -6.18
C LEU A 166 -17.01 -10.57 -6.46
N GLU A 167 -17.16 -11.31 -7.57
CA GLU A 167 -18.36 -12.10 -7.89
C GLU A 167 -18.42 -13.40 -7.07
#